data_e5b74b920bb14d2c43090d687a991817
#
_entry.id   e5b74b920bb14d2c43090d687a991817
#
_cell.length_a   1.000
_cell.length_b   1.000
_cell.length_c   1.000
_cell.angle_alpha   90.00
_cell.angle_beta   90.00
_cell.angle_gamma   90.00
#
_symmetry.space_group_name_H-M   'P 1'
#
loop_
_entity.id
_entity.type
_entity.pdbx_description
1 polymer ?
#
loop_
_entity_poly.entity_id
_entity_poly.type
_entity_poly.pdbx_seq_one_letter_code
_entity_poly.pdbx_strand_id
1 'polypeptide(L)'
;MDEKILLRPATEEDALFVAMVVAEALDDDIMEQYEKAGSQIPESQRERIEMIESVVRHPDTLYTWRHVTVATKSDGTLVGAIVAYAGDDYAQRRDVTFDMLSALIKGSFDPEKMDPETQPGEYYLDSLAVMPSCRGKGVARMLMQSRIDYAKSLGRPAILPIVERTLQFFI
;
A
#
# COMPACT_ATOMS: atom_id res chain seq x y z
N MET A 1 3.54 28.73 2.91
CA MET A 1 4.74 27.93 2.54
C MET A 1 4.26 26.51 2.24
N ASP A 2 4.51 26.05 1.04
CA ASP A 2 4.22 24.65 0.72
C ASP A 2 5.12 23.76 1.57
N GLU A 3 4.50 22.91 2.35
CA GLU A 3 5.19 21.96 3.22
C GLU A 3 5.95 20.94 2.35
N LYS A 4 7.25 20.86 2.49
CA LYS A 4 8.09 19.98 1.67
C LYS A 4 7.79 18.52 1.99
N ILE A 5 7.41 17.77 0.95
CA ILE A 5 7.21 16.32 1.04
C ILE A 5 8.50 15.61 0.60
N LEU A 6 8.89 14.61 1.37
CA LEU A 6 10.06 13.77 1.12
C LEU A 6 9.60 12.33 0.90
N LEU A 7 10.25 11.61 0.00
CA LEU A 7 10.04 10.18 -0.21
C LEU A 7 11.24 9.39 0.33
N ARG A 8 10.96 8.27 0.99
CA ARG A 8 11.98 7.32 1.43
C ARG A 8 11.46 5.87 1.40
N PRO A 9 12.32 4.87 1.34
CA PRO A 9 11.92 3.49 1.64
C PRO A 9 11.28 3.41 3.02
N ALA A 10 10.27 2.55 3.17
CA ALA A 10 9.71 2.24 4.48
C ALA A 10 10.70 1.45 5.33
N THR A 11 10.51 1.51 6.63
CA THR A 11 11.17 0.67 7.62
C THR A 11 10.14 -0.16 8.37
N GLU A 12 10.58 -1.10 9.18
CA GLU A 12 9.68 -1.92 9.99
C GLU A 12 8.84 -1.06 10.97
N GLU A 13 9.36 0.09 11.39
CA GLU A 13 8.64 1.03 12.27
C GLU A 13 7.42 1.67 11.58
N ASP A 14 7.40 1.69 10.26
CA ASP A 14 6.27 2.22 9.47
C ASP A 14 5.14 1.20 9.29
N ALA A 15 5.28 -0.04 9.79
CA ALA A 15 4.38 -1.14 9.48
C ALA A 15 2.90 -0.86 9.81
N LEU A 16 2.62 -0.17 10.91
CA LEU A 16 1.26 0.22 11.27
C LEU A 16 0.65 1.17 10.22
N PHE A 17 1.40 2.17 9.78
CA PHE A 17 0.95 3.10 8.74
C PHE A 17 0.72 2.39 7.40
N VAL A 18 1.61 1.47 7.04
CA VAL A 18 1.47 0.65 5.83
C VAL A 18 0.23 -0.24 5.92
N ALA A 19 -0.07 -0.80 7.10
CA ALA A 19 -1.30 -1.56 7.32
C ALA A 19 -2.55 -0.73 7.05
N MET A 20 -2.57 0.54 7.47
CA MET A 20 -3.67 1.45 7.15
C MET A 20 -3.76 1.73 5.64
N VAL A 21 -2.63 1.87 4.94
CA VAL A 21 -2.61 2.06 3.48
C VAL A 21 -3.22 0.85 2.76
N VAL A 22 -2.86 -0.36 3.18
CA VAL A 22 -3.43 -1.60 2.62
C VAL A 22 -4.92 -1.70 2.92
N ALA A 23 -5.34 -1.41 4.16
CA ALA A 23 -6.76 -1.41 4.53
C ALA A 23 -7.58 -0.40 3.72
N GLU A 24 -7.07 0.79 3.51
CA GLU A 24 -7.72 1.83 2.67
C GLU A 24 -7.91 1.34 1.24
N ALA A 25 -6.93 0.63 0.68
CA ALA A 25 -7.01 0.06 -0.66
C ALA A 25 -8.01 -1.11 -0.75
N LEU A 26 -8.31 -1.77 0.36
CA LEU A 26 -9.33 -2.83 0.48
C LEU A 26 -10.75 -2.29 0.73
N ASP A 27 -10.99 -1.01 0.47
CA ASP A 27 -12.28 -0.33 0.58
C ASP A 27 -12.71 0.08 1.99
N ASP A 28 -11.75 0.53 2.79
CA ASP A 28 -11.98 1.12 4.11
C ASP A 28 -11.72 2.63 4.12
N ASP A 29 -12.45 3.34 4.94
CA ASP A 29 -12.22 4.77 5.24
C ASP A 29 -11.30 4.93 6.46
N ILE A 30 -10.31 4.05 6.61
CA ILE A 30 -9.49 3.99 7.82
C ILE A 30 -8.67 5.25 8.04
N MET A 31 -8.13 5.85 6.98
CA MET A 31 -7.32 7.06 7.11
C MET A 31 -8.15 8.26 7.54
N GLU A 32 -9.38 8.37 7.07
CA GLU A 32 -10.31 9.40 7.51
C GLU A 32 -10.74 9.20 8.96
N GLN A 33 -11.05 7.96 9.34
CA GLN A 33 -11.37 7.62 10.72
C GLN A 33 -10.18 7.89 11.67
N TYR A 34 -8.97 7.54 11.26
CA TYR A 34 -7.75 7.79 12.00
C TYR A 34 -7.49 9.28 12.24
N GLU A 35 -7.61 10.12 11.20
CA GLU A 35 -7.48 11.58 11.35
C GLU A 35 -8.56 12.17 12.28
N LYS A 36 -9.81 11.77 12.09
CA LYS A 36 -10.93 12.23 12.93
C LYS A 36 -10.79 11.82 14.40
N ALA A 37 -10.14 10.70 14.66
CA ALA A 37 -9.87 10.19 16.00
C ALA A 37 -8.57 10.75 16.63
N GLY A 38 -8.01 11.85 16.08
CA GLY A 38 -6.78 12.47 16.59
C GLY A 38 -5.55 11.59 16.42
N SER A 39 -5.40 10.95 15.28
CA SER A 39 -4.29 10.03 14.94
C SER A 39 -4.26 8.77 15.80
N GLN A 40 -5.44 8.23 16.05
CA GLN A 40 -5.61 6.95 16.75
C GLN A 40 -6.43 5.98 15.89
N ILE A 41 -6.06 4.70 15.93
CA ILE A 41 -6.85 3.64 15.29
C ILE A 41 -8.16 3.45 16.08
N PRO A 42 -9.33 3.58 15.43
CA PRO A 42 -10.61 3.31 16.08
C PRO A 42 -10.65 1.88 16.64
N GLU A 43 -11.24 1.72 17.82
CA GLU A 43 -11.34 0.40 18.48
C GLU A 43 -12.00 -0.67 17.60
N SER A 44 -13.00 -0.27 16.82
CA SER A 44 -13.69 -1.16 15.87
C SER A 44 -12.80 -1.67 14.71
N GLN A 45 -11.67 -1.04 14.46
CA GLN A 45 -10.72 -1.40 13.39
C GLN A 45 -9.43 -2.02 13.93
N ARG A 46 -9.23 -2.00 15.24
CA ARG A 46 -7.96 -2.39 15.87
C ARG A 46 -7.51 -3.80 15.46
N GLU A 47 -8.35 -4.80 15.70
CA GLU A 47 -8.03 -6.20 15.41
C GLU A 47 -7.68 -6.42 13.92
N ARG A 48 -8.45 -5.78 13.04
CA ARG A 48 -8.21 -5.84 11.60
C ARG A 48 -6.88 -5.22 11.19
N ILE A 49 -6.57 -4.03 11.71
CA ILE A 49 -5.32 -3.34 11.40
C ILE A 49 -4.12 -4.10 11.98
N GLU A 50 -4.22 -4.64 13.20
CA GLU A 50 -3.15 -5.46 13.79
C GLU A 50 -2.88 -6.72 12.96
N MET A 51 -3.91 -7.35 12.41
CA MET A 51 -3.74 -8.50 11.53
C MET A 51 -3.05 -8.11 10.21
N ILE A 52 -3.45 -7.02 9.58
CA ILE A 52 -2.78 -6.51 8.37
C ILE A 52 -1.34 -6.09 8.70
N GLU A 53 -1.11 -5.48 9.84
CA GLU A 53 0.25 -5.12 10.30
C GLU A 53 1.16 -6.36 10.40
N SER A 54 0.64 -7.49 10.89
CA SER A 54 1.40 -8.74 10.93
C SER A 54 1.81 -9.22 9.53
N VAL A 55 0.94 -9.04 8.54
CA VAL A 55 1.25 -9.31 7.13
C VAL A 55 2.34 -8.37 6.59
N VAL A 56 2.26 -7.08 6.93
CA VAL A 56 3.27 -6.08 6.52
C VAL A 56 4.64 -6.38 7.13
N ARG A 57 4.69 -6.88 8.35
CA ARG A 57 5.96 -7.28 9.02
C ARG A 57 6.55 -8.58 8.46
N HIS A 58 5.73 -9.44 7.87
CA HIS A 58 6.20 -10.72 7.33
C HIS A 58 7.02 -10.50 6.04
N PRO A 59 8.22 -11.09 5.92
CA PRO A 59 9.14 -10.81 4.80
C PRO A 59 8.66 -11.32 3.45
N ASP A 60 7.82 -12.36 3.42
CA ASP A 60 7.46 -13.09 2.21
C ASP A 60 6.06 -12.78 1.69
N THR A 61 5.41 -11.73 2.20
CA THR A 61 4.10 -11.27 1.72
C THR A 61 4.24 -10.27 0.57
N LEU A 62 3.15 -10.05 -0.17
CA LEU A 62 3.06 -8.96 -1.14
C LEU A 62 3.18 -7.58 -0.47
N TYR A 63 2.61 -7.44 0.72
CA TYR A 63 2.50 -6.18 1.46
C TYR A 63 3.65 -5.92 2.43
N THR A 64 4.72 -6.70 2.38
CA THR A 64 5.88 -6.48 3.26
C THR A 64 6.38 -5.03 3.18
N TRP A 65 6.73 -4.42 4.32
CA TRP A 65 7.26 -3.07 4.35
C TRP A 65 8.48 -2.86 3.41
N ARG A 66 9.18 -3.95 3.06
CA ARG A 66 10.29 -3.92 2.09
C ARG A 66 9.86 -3.54 0.68
N HIS A 67 8.58 -3.66 0.36
CA HIS A 67 7.99 -3.27 -0.93
C HIS A 67 7.44 -1.84 -0.92
N VAL A 68 7.64 -1.08 0.15
CA VAL A 68 6.92 0.16 0.38
C VAL A 68 7.83 1.38 0.30
N THR A 69 7.34 2.42 -0.36
CA THR A 69 7.88 3.77 -0.29
C THR A 69 6.88 4.64 0.46
N VAL A 70 7.36 5.38 1.45
CA VAL A 70 6.56 6.33 2.22
C VAL A 70 6.85 7.77 1.83
N ALA A 71 5.82 8.60 1.94
CA ALA A 71 5.92 10.05 1.86
C ALA A 71 5.82 10.65 3.27
N THR A 72 6.73 11.56 3.59
CA THR A 72 6.78 12.23 4.89
C THR A 72 6.85 13.73 4.72
N LYS A 73 6.41 14.45 5.75
CA LYS A 73 6.77 15.86 5.95
C LYS A 73 8.23 15.97 6.39
N SER A 74 8.74 17.20 6.43
CA SER A 74 10.12 17.47 6.86
C SER A 74 10.41 17.06 8.31
N ASP A 75 9.38 16.98 9.16
CA ASP A 75 9.47 16.54 10.55
C ASP A 75 9.38 15.01 10.72
N GLY A 76 9.24 14.26 9.62
CA GLY A 76 9.11 12.82 9.61
C GLY A 76 7.66 12.29 9.70
N THR A 77 6.66 13.16 9.83
CA THR A 77 5.25 12.76 9.85
C THR A 77 4.88 12.03 8.55
N LEU A 78 4.36 10.81 8.66
CA LEU A 78 3.90 10.02 7.52
C LEU A 78 2.61 10.62 6.94
N VAL A 79 2.56 10.80 5.62
CA VAL A 79 1.41 11.39 4.92
C VAL A 79 0.88 10.54 3.77
N GLY A 80 1.59 9.52 3.36
CA GLY A 80 1.16 8.60 2.32
C GLY A 80 2.16 7.47 2.12
N ALA A 81 1.75 6.43 1.44
CA ALA A 81 2.63 5.34 1.03
C ALA A 81 2.12 4.63 -0.22
N ILE A 82 3.03 3.95 -0.89
CA ILE A 82 2.75 3.07 -2.02
C ILE A 82 3.44 1.72 -1.82
N VAL A 83 2.67 0.65 -2.01
CA VAL A 83 3.16 -0.73 -2.09
C VAL A 83 3.41 -1.05 -3.56
N ALA A 84 4.63 -1.43 -3.92
CA ALA A 84 4.99 -1.77 -5.29
C ALA A 84 6.11 -2.81 -5.32
N TYR A 85 6.01 -3.77 -6.22
CA TYR A 85 6.95 -4.90 -6.27
C TYR A 85 7.07 -5.51 -7.68
N ALA A 86 8.17 -6.25 -7.89
CA ALA A 86 8.36 -7.05 -9.10
C ALA A 86 7.41 -8.27 -9.10
N GLY A 87 6.89 -8.63 -10.27
CA GLY A 87 5.95 -9.74 -10.42
C GLY A 87 6.58 -11.14 -10.43
N ASP A 88 7.92 -11.24 -10.31
CA ASP A 88 8.64 -12.50 -10.52
C ASP A 88 8.26 -13.61 -9.54
N ASP A 89 7.98 -13.28 -8.29
CA ASP A 89 7.57 -14.20 -7.23
C ASP A 89 6.13 -13.95 -6.72
N TYR A 90 5.31 -13.31 -7.55
CA TYR A 90 3.94 -12.91 -7.20
C TYR A 90 3.10 -14.08 -6.66
N ALA A 91 3.08 -15.21 -7.34
CA ALA A 91 2.23 -16.34 -6.96
C ALA A 91 2.56 -16.88 -5.55
N GLN A 92 3.87 -17.01 -5.24
CA GLN A 92 4.31 -17.49 -3.93
C GLN A 92 3.95 -16.49 -2.81
N ARG A 93 4.21 -15.20 -3.04
CA ARG A 93 3.89 -14.14 -2.07
C ARG A 93 2.39 -13.95 -1.89
N ARG A 94 1.61 -14.06 -2.98
CA ARG A 94 0.15 -14.03 -2.95
C ARG A 94 -0.39 -15.10 -2.01
N ASP A 95 0.08 -16.33 -2.15
CA ASP A 95 -0.39 -17.46 -1.36
C ASP A 95 -0.11 -17.24 0.14
N VAL A 96 1.09 -16.79 0.51
CA VAL A 96 1.43 -16.43 1.89
C VAL A 96 0.54 -15.29 2.41
N THR A 97 0.39 -14.23 1.61
CA THR A 97 -0.39 -13.04 1.98
C THR A 97 -1.84 -13.38 2.30
N PHE A 98 -2.49 -14.09 1.39
CA PHE A 98 -3.91 -14.39 1.55
C PHE A 98 -4.19 -15.53 2.53
N ASP A 99 -3.25 -16.44 2.72
CA ASP A 99 -3.34 -17.42 3.83
C ASP A 99 -3.38 -16.70 5.18
N MET A 100 -2.50 -15.72 5.39
CA MET A 100 -2.49 -14.89 6.60
C MET A 100 -3.76 -14.03 6.74
N LEU A 101 -4.32 -13.53 5.63
CA LEU A 101 -5.53 -12.70 5.62
C LEU A 101 -6.83 -13.51 5.60
N SER A 102 -6.76 -14.84 5.49
CA SER A 102 -7.95 -15.71 5.35
C SER A 102 -8.96 -15.55 6.50
N ALA A 103 -8.50 -15.21 7.69
CA ALA A 103 -9.37 -14.93 8.83
C ALA A 103 -10.18 -13.63 8.69
N LEU A 104 -9.71 -12.67 7.88
CA LEU A 104 -10.43 -11.42 7.56
C LEU A 104 -11.39 -11.56 6.39
N ILE A 105 -11.08 -12.48 5.48
CA ILE A 105 -11.89 -12.74 4.29
C ILE A 105 -12.90 -13.81 4.67
N LYS A 106 -14.16 -13.40 4.87
CA LYS A 106 -15.26 -14.35 5.11
C LYS A 106 -15.49 -15.19 3.86
N GLY A 107 -14.86 -16.36 3.79
CA GLY A 107 -14.93 -17.29 2.69
C GLY A 107 -13.61 -18.03 2.48
N SER A 108 -13.64 -19.13 1.74
CA SER A 108 -12.42 -19.82 1.36
C SER A 108 -11.69 -19.03 0.28
N PHE A 109 -10.46 -18.64 0.56
CA PHE A 109 -9.53 -18.15 -0.45
C PHE A 109 -9.05 -19.34 -1.28
N ASP A 110 -9.29 -19.28 -2.59
CA ASP A 110 -8.80 -20.28 -3.53
C ASP A 110 -7.83 -19.59 -4.51
N PRO A 111 -6.52 -19.73 -4.30
CA PRO A 111 -5.52 -19.06 -5.14
C PRO A 111 -5.61 -19.48 -6.62
N GLU A 112 -6.10 -20.69 -6.90
CA GLU A 112 -6.23 -21.18 -8.28
C GLU A 112 -7.34 -20.46 -9.08
N LYS A 113 -8.29 -19.84 -8.38
CA LYS A 113 -9.40 -19.08 -8.98
C LYS A 113 -9.12 -17.60 -9.15
N MET A 114 -7.97 -17.10 -8.67
CA MET A 114 -7.60 -15.72 -8.82
C MET A 114 -6.64 -15.54 -9.99
N ASP A 115 -7.04 -14.69 -10.92
CA ASP A 115 -6.12 -14.26 -11.98
C ASP A 115 -4.94 -13.50 -11.36
N PRO A 116 -3.71 -13.77 -11.82
CA PRO A 116 -2.55 -13.02 -11.34
C PRO A 116 -2.65 -11.55 -11.79
N GLU A 117 -2.43 -10.63 -10.86
CA GLU A 117 -2.46 -9.19 -11.14
C GLU A 117 -1.19 -8.70 -11.85
N THR A 118 -0.10 -9.48 -11.77
CA THR A 118 1.16 -9.21 -12.43
C THR A 118 1.90 -10.50 -12.80
N GLN A 119 2.85 -10.39 -13.71
CA GLN A 119 3.63 -11.50 -14.26
C GLN A 119 5.14 -11.27 -14.08
N PRO A 120 5.97 -12.33 -14.17
CA PRO A 120 7.42 -12.16 -14.20
C PRO A 120 7.86 -11.15 -15.27
N GLY A 121 8.79 -10.28 -14.91
CA GLY A 121 9.28 -9.22 -15.79
C GLY A 121 8.54 -7.88 -15.66
N GLU A 122 7.40 -7.85 -15.01
CA GLU A 122 6.63 -6.64 -14.72
C GLU A 122 6.99 -6.05 -13.36
N TYR A 123 6.61 -4.79 -13.14
CA TYR A 123 6.65 -4.12 -11.85
C TYR A 123 5.25 -3.59 -11.52
N TYR A 124 4.67 -4.08 -10.44
CA TYR A 124 3.27 -3.83 -10.10
C TYR A 124 3.15 -2.78 -8.99
N LEU A 125 2.33 -1.76 -9.25
CA LEU A 125 1.96 -0.73 -8.28
C LEU A 125 0.62 -1.14 -7.64
N ASP A 126 0.68 -1.75 -6.46
CA ASP A 126 -0.46 -2.43 -5.85
C ASP A 126 -1.41 -1.47 -5.10
N SER A 127 -0.93 -0.91 -4.01
CA SER A 127 -1.75 -0.14 -3.08
C SER A 127 -1.15 1.24 -2.83
N LEU A 128 -1.99 2.26 -2.89
CA LEU A 128 -1.60 3.64 -2.64
C LEU A 128 -2.66 4.34 -1.80
N ALA A 129 -2.23 5.03 -0.74
CA ALA A 129 -3.10 5.93 -0.01
C ALA A 129 -2.34 7.15 0.53
N VAL A 130 -3.08 8.25 0.68
CA VAL A 130 -2.59 9.53 1.20
C VAL A 130 -3.55 10.00 2.29
N MET A 131 -2.98 10.51 3.40
CA MET A 131 -3.75 11.08 4.50
C MET A 131 -4.72 12.15 3.98
N PRO A 132 -5.99 12.17 4.43
CA PRO A 132 -7.02 13.08 3.90
C PRO A 132 -6.59 14.54 3.87
N SER A 133 -5.98 15.03 4.94
CA SER A 133 -5.47 16.42 5.04
C SER A 133 -4.34 16.76 4.05
N CYS A 134 -3.73 15.74 3.44
CA CYS A 134 -2.63 15.89 2.47
C CYS A 134 -3.03 15.57 1.03
N ARG A 135 -4.30 15.22 0.78
CA ARG A 135 -4.83 14.98 -0.56
C ARG A 135 -4.90 16.28 -1.38
N GLY A 136 -4.87 16.16 -2.69
CA GLY A 136 -4.89 17.32 -3.60
C GLY A 136 -3.59 18.12 -3.69
N LYS A 137 -2.53 17.69 -2.98
CA LYS A 137 -1.22 18.35 -2.94
C LYS A 137 -0.14 17.63 -3.76
N GLY A 138 -0.53 16.68 -4.60
CA GLY A 138 0.39 15.95 -5.50
C GLY A 138 1.16 14.80 -4.86
N VAL A 139 0.89 14.44 -3.59
CA VAL A 139 1.60 13.36 -2.87
C VAL A 139 1.45 12.01 -3.58
N ALA A 140 0.23 11.65 -3.99
CA ALA A 140 -0.02 10.41 -4.73
C ALA A 140 0.76 10.36 -6.05
N ARG A 141 0.79 11.46 -6.78
CA ARG A 141 1.56 11.58 -8.03
C ARG A 141 3.06 11.38 -7.78
N MET A 142 3.61 11.99 -6.73
CA MET A 142 5.02 11.83 -6.38
C MET A 142 5.36 10.36 -6.07
N LEU A 143 4.54 9.68 -5.28
CA LEU A 143 4.70 8.28 -4.93
C LEU A 143 4.66 7.39 -6.18
N MET A 144 3.64 7.54 -7.02
CA MET A 144 3.49 6.77 -8.25
C MET A 144 4.66 7.02 -9.21
N GLN A 145 5.01 8.28 -9.46
CA GLN A 145 6.09 8.63 -10.37
C GLN A 145 7.42 8.05 -9.92
N SER A 146 7.70 8.06 -8.60
CA SER A 146 8.92 7.46 -8.05
C SER A 146 9.03 5.97 -8.37
N ARG A 147 7.91 5.23 -8.34
CA ARG A 147 7.90 3.80 -8.63
C ARG A 147 7.91 3.49 -10.11
N ILE A 148 7.25 4.31 -10.92
CA ILE A 148 7.33 4.24 -12.39
C ILE A 148 8.78 4.47 -12.86
N ASP A 149 9.44 5.48 -12.33
CA ASP A 149 10.85 5.77 -12.67
C ASP A 149 11.78 4.64 -12.22
N TYR A 150 11.53 4.05 -11.05
CA TYR A 150 12.27 2.89 -10.58
C TYR A 150 12.06 1.67 -11.47
N ALA A 151 10.81 1.35 -11.83
CA ALA A 151 10.51 0.26 -12.77
C ALA A 151 11.22 0.46 -14.11
N LYS A 152 11.21 1.69 -14.62
CA LYS A 152 11.89 2.07 -15.84
C LYS A 152 13.41 1.88 -15.74
N SER A 153 14.02 2.22 -14.60
CA SER A 153 15.44 1.98 -14.33
C SER A 153 15.82 0.50 -14.35
N LEU A 154 14.85 -0.39 -14.01
CA LEU A 154 15.01 -1.84 -14.07
C LEU A 154 14.69 -2.42 -15.46
N GLY A 155 14.29 -1.60 -16.44
CA GLY A 155 13.83 -2.06 -17.75
C GLY A 155 12.51 -2.83 -17.71
N ARG A 156 11.64 -2.56 -16.70
CA ARG A 156 10.37 -3.27 -16.50
C ARG A 156 9.17 -2.36 -16.79
N PRO A 157 8.12 -2.84 -17.46
CA PRO A 157 6.88 -2.09 -17.54
C PRO A 157 6.24 -1.98 -16.14
N ALA A 158 5.76 -0.78 -15.80
CA ALA A 158 4.97 -0.55 -14.61
C ALA A 158 3.49 -0.85 -14.90
N ILE A 159 2.90 -1.74 -14.11
CA ILE A 159 1.51 -2.15 -14.21
C ILE A 159 0.74 -1.54 -13.05
N LEU A 160 -0.43 -0.97 -13.33
CA LEU A 160 -1.32 -0.40 -12.33
C LEU A 160 -2.64 -1.18 -12.31
N PRO A 161 -3.24 -1.40 -11.14
CA PRO A 161 -4.57 -1.97 -11.07
C PRO A 161 -5.59 -1.04 -11.73
N ILE A 162 -6.48 -1.62 -12.54
CA ILE A 162 -7.60 -0.90 -13.11
C ILE A 162 -8.71 -0.86 -12.05
N VAL A 163 -8.74 0.18 -11.23
CA VAL A 163 -9.85 0.45 -10.30
C VAL A 163 -10.47 1.78 -10.66
N GLU A 164 -11.79 1.85 -10.66
CA GLU A 164 -12.54 3.09 -10.95
C GLU A 164 -12.07 4.28 -10.09
N ARG A 165 -11.62 4.05 -8.87
CA ARG A 165 -11.06 5.07 -7.98
C ARG A 165 -9.69 5.60 -8.41
N THR A 166 -8.87 4.80 -9.10
CA THR A 166 -7.54 5.25 -9.56
C THR A 166 -7.67 6.35 -10.60
N LEU A 167 -8.73 6.33 -11.41
CA LEU A 167 -8.99 7.35 -12.44
C LEU A 167 -9.35 8.73 -11.84
N GLN A 168 -9.88 8.78 -10.62
CA GLN A 168 -10.20 10.04 -9.95
C GLN A 168 -8.97 10.82 -9.49
N PHE A 169 -7.80 10.19 -9.39
CA PHE A 169 -6.55 10.85 -9.02
C PHE A 169 -5.76 11.42 -10.20
N PHE A 170 -6.17 11.11 -11.44
CA PHE A 170 -5.51 11.57 -12.66
C PHE A 170 -6.25 12.70 -13.39
N ILE A 171 -7.43 13.08 -12.94
CA ILE A 171 -8.23 14.21 -13.43
C ILE A 171 -8.22 15.31 -12.36
#